data_3e810958bb77098cff074a6e3531b11e
#
_entry.id   3e810958bb77098cff074a6e3531b11e
#
_cell.length_a   1.000
_cell.length_b   1.000
_cell.length_c   1.000
_cell.angle_alpha   90.00
_cell.angle_beta   90.00
_cell.angle_gamma   90.00
#
_symmetry.space_group_name_H-M   'P 1'
#
loop_
_entity.id
_entity.type
_entity.pdbx_description
1 polymer ?
#
loop_
_entity_poly.entity_id
_entity_poly.type
_entity_poly.pdbx_seq_one_letter_code
_entity_poly.pdbx_strand_id
1 'polypeptide(L)'
;EAGYPNGENFPVLEFYLTFNNDIPMFEAVQNMWKVNLGIDIKLTQMEFAPFINKFRTERDYTMAGTSWTGSYNDPTTFLGMFVSYSYKNHSLFTNKAFDDEILLASKTIDQNIRMPALHRAEKILIEDEAVIIPIYYYEPPVLKSPKLKDVFYIPFAQYKFSYSYLEK
;
A
#
# COMPACT_ATOMS: atom_id res chain seq x y z
N GLU A 1 16.68 -13.44 16.40
CA GLU A 1 15.65 -14.49 16.33
C GLU A 1 15.46 -14.99 14.89
N ALA A 2 15.62 -14.14 13.87
CA ALA A 2 15.56 -14.54 12.46
C ALA A 2 16.82 -15.27 11.95
N GLY A 3 17.82 -15.52 12.79
CA GLY A 3 19.04 -16.22 12.42
C GLY A 3 20.15 -15.37 11.81
N TYR A 4 19.96 -14.05 11.73
CA TYR A 4 20.90 -13.10 11.12
C TYR A 4 21.31 -11.99 12.12
N PRO A 5 22.14 -12.28 13.13
CA PRO A 5 22.51 -11.30 14.12
C PRO A 5 23.21 -10.10 13.44
N ASN A 6 22.76 -8.88 13.72
CA ASN A 6 23.24 -7.63 13.10
C ASN A 6 23.21 -7.63 11.55
N GLY A 7 22.35 -8.45 10.94
CA GLY A 7 22.27 -8.60 9.47
C GLY A 7 23.37 -9.45 8.84
N GLU A 8 24.23 -10.10 9.64
CA GLU A 8 25.32 -10.92 9.11
C GLU A 8 24.79 -12.08 8.26
N ASN A 9 25.30 -12.18 7.03
CA ASN A 9 24.89 -13.17 6.03
C ASN A 9 23.42 -13.07 5.60
N PHE A 10 22.72 -11.98 5.91
CA PHE A 10 21.40 -11.75 5.36
C PHE A 10 21.49 -11.55 3.83
N PRO A 11 20.66 -12.22 3.02
CA PRO A 11 20.71 -12.07 1.57
C PRO A 11 20.35 -10.64 1.15
N VAL A 12 21.00 -10.14 0.10
CA VAL A 12 20.60 -8.86 -0.51
C VAL A 12 19.21 -9.01 -1.12
N LEU A 13 18.26 -8.24 -0.63
CA LEU A 13 16.90 -8.24 -1.17
C LEU A 13 16.78 -7.23 -2.30
N GLU A 14 16.06 -7.59 -3.35
CA GLU A 14 15.78 -6.67 -4.46
C GLU A 14 14.41 -6.02 -4.27
N PHE A 15 14.39 -4.70 -4.33
CA PHE A 15 13.20 -3.89 -4.17
C PHE A 15 12.89 -3.17 -5.50
N TYR A 16 11.82 -3.62 -6.16
CA TYR A 16 11.41 -3.10 -7.46
C TYR A 16 10.56 -1.86 -7.33
N LEU A 17 10.89 -0.83 -8.10
CA LEU A 17 10.26 0.49 -8.10
C LEU A 17 10.01 0.95 -9.52
N THR A 18 9.01 1.81 -9.74
CA THR A 18 8.88 2.56 -10.99
C THR A 18 9.63 3.88 -10.91
N PHE A 19 9.95 4.49 -12.06
CA PHE A 19 10.53 5.84 -12.09
C PHE A 19 9.59 6.94 -11.53
N ASN A 20 8.31 6.64 -11.38
CA ASN A 20 7.33 7.55 -10.79
C ASN A 20 7.27 7.47 -9.26
N ASN A 21 7.98 6.54 -8.63
CA ASN A 21 8.08 6.46 -7.19
C ASN A 21 8.94 7.59 -6.62
N ASP A 22 8.71 7.94 -5.36
CA ASP A 22 9.56 8.85 -4.59
C ASP A 22 10.87 8.14 -4.21
N ILE A 23 11.84 8.19 -5.10
CA ILE A 23 13.11 7.49 -4.93
C ILE A 23 13.88 7.96 -3.68
N PRO A 24 14.00 9.27 -3.37
CA PRO A 24 14.64 9.73 -2.15
C PRO A 24 14.03 9.12 -0.88
N MET A 25 12.72 8.90 -0.85
CA MET A 25 12.07 8.22 0.28
C MET A 25 12.51 6.76 0.39
N PHE A 26 12.56 6.02 -0.72
CA PHE A 26 13.01 4.63 -0.69
C PHE A 26 14.50 4.49 -0.38
N GLU A 27 15.33 5.43 -0.81
CA GLU A 27 16.74 5.52 -0.40
C GLU A 27 16.89 5.77 1.10
N ALA A 28 16.02 6.61 1.68
CA ALA A 28 15.98 6.81 3.13
C ALA A 28 15.60 5.52 3.88
N VAL A 29 14.58 4.78 3.41
CA VAL A 29 14.21 3.47 3.98
C VAL A 29 15.35 2.46 3.86
N GLN A 30 16.00 2.37 2.69
CA GLN A 30 17.18 1.53 2.46
C GLN A 30 18.28 1.84 3.49
N ASN A 31 18.59 3.13 3.70
CA ASN A 31 19.60 3.54 4.68
C ASN A 31 19.17 3.22 6.12
N MET A 32 17.91 3.42 6.47
CA MET A 32 17.39 3.05 7.79
C MET A 32 17.57 1.55 8.08
N TRP A 33 17.29 0.70 7.11
CA TRP A 33 17.47 -0.75 7.27
C TRP A 33 18.94 -1.13 7.34
N LYS A 34 19.80 -0.48 6.55
CA LYS A 34 21.25 -0.69 6.65
C LYS A 34 21.79 -0.32 8.02
N VAL A 35 21.40 0.83 8.55
CA VAL A 35 21.91 1.35 9.83
C VAL A 35 21.37 0.57 11.03
N ASN A 36 20.06 0.25 11.01
CA ASN A 36 19.41 -0.34 12.18
C ASN A 36 19.41 -1.87 12.17
N LEU A 37 19.42 -2.50 11.00
CA LEU A 37 19.32 -3.95 10.86
C LEU A 37 20.59 -4.60 10.26
N GLY A 38 21.49 -3.79 9.70
CA GLY A 38 22.70 -4.29 9.02
C GLY A 38 22.42 -4.99 7.69
N ILE A 39 21.22 -4.84 7.11
CA ILE A 39 20.84 -5.52 5.87
C ILE A 39 21.00 -4.63 4.65
N ASP A 40 21.31 -5.24 3.52
CA ASP A 40 21.44 -4.56 2.23
C ASP A 40 20.21 -4.81 1.37
N ILE A 41 19.66 -3.70 0.83
CA ILE A 41 18.55 -3.70 -0.11
C ILE A 41 19.04 -3.11 -1.42
N LYS A 42 18.75 -3.76 -2.54
CA LYS A 42 19.01 -3.23 -3.88
C LYS A 42 17.74 -2.59 -4.42
N LEU A 43 17.75 -1.27 -4.65
CA LEU A 43 16.66 -0.58 -5.34
C LEU A 43 16.81 -0.76 -6.85
N THR A 44 15.81 -1.34 -7.49
CA THR A 44 15.79 -1.57 -8.94
C THR A 44 14.63 -0.81 -9.56
N GLN A 45 14.95 0.26 -10.27
CA GLN A 45 13.97 1.08 -10.99
C GLN A 45 13.65 0.47 -12.35
N MET A 46 12.39 0.50 -12.73
CA MET A 46 11.88 -0.03 -13.99
C MET A 46 10.88 0.93 -14.63
N GLU A 47 10.74 0.83 -15.93
CA GLU A 47 9.59 1.42 -16.63
C GLU A 47 8.28 0.80 -16.13
N PHE A 48 7.18 1.57 -16.22
CA PHE A 48 5.89 1.16 -15.66
C PHE A 48 5.36 -0.15 -16.24
N ALA A 49 5.46 -0.36 -17.55
CA ALA A 49 4.90 -1.56 -18.17
C ALA A 49 5.65 -2.86 -17.76
N PRO A 50 7.00 -2.92 -17.81
CA PRO A 50 7.75 -4.05 -17.25
C PRO A 50 7.49 -4.27 -15.76
N PHE A 51 7.40 -3.20 -14.96
CA PHE A 51 7.07 -3.30 -13.53
C PHE A 51 5.71 -3.97 -13.32
N ILE A 52 4.67 -3.51 -14.02
CA ILE A 52 3.32 -4.08 -13.92
C ILE A 52 3.30 -5.55 -14.34
N ASN A 53 4.04 -5.91 -15.38
CA ASN A 53 4.15 -7.32 -15.80
C ASN A 53 4.78 -8.17 -14.69
N LYS A 54 5.92 -7.74 -14.15
CA LYS A 54 6.62 -8.40 -13.05
C LYS A 54 5.75 -8.51 -11.80
N PHE A 55 5.09 -7.42 -11.42
CA PHE A 55 4.29 -7.33 -10.19
C PHE A 55 2.96 -8.08 -10.27
N ARG A 56 2.23 -7.96 -11.39
CA ARG A 56 0.85 -8.49 -11.51
C ARG A 56 0.75 -9.81 -12.24
N THR A 57 1.59 -10.03 -13.23
CA THR A 57 1.50 -11.20 -14.12
C THR A 57 2.45 -12.29 -13.69
N GLU A 58 3.74 -12.00 -13.66
CA GLU A 58 4.78 -12.96 -13.28
C GLU A 58 4.77 -13.23 -11.78
N ARG A 59 4.51 -12.17 -10.98
CA ARG A 59 4.57 -12.22 -9.51
C ARG A 59 5.92 -12.72 -9.00
N ASP A 60 6.96 -12.39 -9.74
CA ASP A 60 8.36 -12.74 -9.47
C ASP A 60 9.10 -11.53 -8.90
N TYR A 61 8.92 -11.30 -7.61
CA TYR A 61 9.58 -10.22 -6.87
C TYR A 61 9.68 -10.56 -5.39
N THR A 62 10.72 -10.03 -4.74
CA THR A 62 10.84 -10.10 -3.28
C THR A 62 10.08 -8.96 -2.63
N MET A 63 10.30 -7.74 -3.10
CA MET A 63 9.60 -6.53 -2.65
C MET A 63 9.29 -5.62 -3.83
N ALA A 64 8.15 -4.94 -3.77
CA ALA A 64 7.72 -4.00 -4.81
C ALA A 64 7.09 -2.76 -4.18
N GLY A 65 7.53 -1.59 -4.59
CA GLY A 65 6.95 -0.31 -4.19
C GLY A 65 5.72 0.00 -5.04
N THR A 66 4.56 0.04 -4.40
CA THR A 66 3.30 0.33 -5.07
C THR A 66 2.42 1.22 -4.21
N SER A 67 1.36 1.76 -4.80
CA SER A 67 0.35 2.53 -4.11
C SER A 67 -1.04 2.06 -4.47
N TRP A 68 -1.99 2.31 -3.60
CA TRP A 68 -3.38 2.03 -3.85
C TRP A 68 -4.27 3.19 -3.41
N THR A 69 -5.20 3.57 -4.26
CA THR A 69 -6.25 4.54 -3.93
C THR A 69 -7.56 3.79 -3.72
N GLY A 70 -8.23 4.05 -2.60
CA GLY A 70 -9.52 3.46 -2.30
C GLY A 70 -10.57 3.82 -3.35
N SER A 71 -11.45 2.88 -3.69
CA SER A 71 -12.55 3.10 -4.64
C SER A 71 -13.83 3.56 -3.95
N TYR A 72 -13.93 3.38 -2.63
CA TYR A 72 -15.07 3.77 -1.78
C TYR A 72 -14.59 3.94 -0.33
N ASN A 73 -15.38 4.68 0.47
CA ASN A 73 -15.02 5.04 1.84
C ASN A 73 -15.28 3.89 2.82
N ASP A 74 -14.45 2.86 2.76
CA ASP A 74 -14.50 1.71 3.63
C ASP A 74 -13.14 0.99 3.66
N PRO A 75 -12.67 0.46 4.80
CA PRO A 75 -11.39 -0.27 4.88
C PRO A 75 -11.29 -1.47 3.96
N THR A 76 -12.40 -2.10 3.59
CA THR A 76 -12.40 -3.26 2.69
C THR A 76 -11.93 -2.94 1.28
N THR A 77 -11.90 -1.65 0.88
CA THR A 77 -11.29 -1.25 -0.42
C THR A 77 -9.78 -1.51 -0.46
N PHE A 78 -9.15 -1.61 0.72
CA PHE A 78 -7.72 -1.93 0.90
C PHE A 78 -7.54 -3.39 1.31
N LEU A 79 -8.12 -3.80 2.44
CA LEU A 79 -7.93 -5.15 2.98
C LEU A 79 -8.47 -6.25 2.05
N GLY A 80 -9.61 -6.00 1.41
CA GLY A 80 -10.22 -6.97 0.48
C GLY A 80 -9.38 -7.31 -0.76
N MET A 81 -8.30 -6.58 -1.01
CA MET A 81 -7.37 -6.95 -2.08
C MET A 81 -6.57 -8.21 -1.75
N PHE A 82 -6.32 -8.46 -0.47
CA PHE A 82 -5.40 -9.50 0.00
C PHE A 82 -6.09 -10.83 0.36
N VAL A 83 -7.42 -10.93 0.24
CA VAL A 83 -8.07 -12.24 0.44
C VAL A 83 -7.56 -13.25 -0.58
N SER A 84 -7.44 -14.50 -0.19
CA SER A 84 -6.81 -15.57 -0.98
C SER A 84 -7.42 -15.76 -2.37
N TYR A 85 -8.70 -15.45 -2.52
CA TYR A 85 -9.45 -15.56 -3.78
C TYR A 85 -9.54 -14.25 -4.59
N SER A 86 -8.86 -13.18 -4.16
CA SER A 86 -8.87 -11.90 -4.89
C SER A 86 -7.90 -11.92 -6.07
N TYR A 87 -8.38 -11.56 -7.26
CA TYR A 87 -7.52 -11.37 -8.43
C TYR A 87 -6.52 -10.20 -8.26
N LYS A 88 -6.77 -9.31 -7.29
CA LYS A 88 -5.90 -8.18 -6.92
C LYS A 88 -4.81 -8.57 -5.92
N ASN A 89 -4.85 -9.77 -5.40
CA ASN A 89 -3.83 -10.28 -4.48
C ASN A 89 -2.56 -10.65 -5.26
N HIS A 90 -1.74 -9.64 -5.52
CA HIS A 90 -0.49 -9.83 -6.28
C HIS A 90 0.64 -10.41 -5.43
N SER A 91 0.52 -10.36 -4.10
CA SER A 91 1.48 -10.95 -3.16
C SER A 91 1.37 -12.47 -3.03
N LEU A 92 0.32 -13.08 -3.61
CA LEU A 92 -0.01 -14.50 -3.42
C LEU A 92 -0.23 -14.88 -1.94
N PHE A 93 -0.49 -13.90 -1.09
CA PHE A 93 -0.79 -14.12 0.32
C PHE A 93 -2.02 -15.02 0.48
N THR A 94 -1.91 -16.00 1.36
CA THR A 94 -3.02 -16.89 1.72
C THR A 94 -3.02 -17.11 3.21
N ASN A 95 -4.06 -16.68 3.89
CA ASN A 95 -4.25 -16.89 5.32
C ASN A 95 -5.73 -17.01 5.62
N LYS A 96 -6.13 -18.19 6.09
CA LYS A 96 -7.54 -18.47 6.36
C LYS A 96 -8.12 -17.57 7.45
N ALA A 97 -7.36 -17.24 8.48
CA ALA A 97 -7.84 -16.36 9.55
C ALA A 97 -8.11 -14.95 9.03
N PHE A 98 -7.24 -14.44 8.15
CA PHE A 98 -7.46 -13.17 7.45
C PHE A 98 -8.74 -13.21 6.60
N ASP A 99 -8.90 -14.25 5.79
CA ASP A 99 -10.10 -14.40 4.95
C ASP A 99 -11.39 -14.47 5.76
N ASP A 100 -11.36 -15.21 6.88
CA ASP A 100 -12.50 -15.35 7.79
C ASP A 100 -12.90 -14.00 8.43
N GLU A 101 -11.91 -13.16 8.82
CA GLU A 101 -12.18 -11.83 9.38
C GLU A 101 -12.78 -10.86 8.35
N ILE A 102 -12.27 -10.88 7.12
CA ILE A 102 -12.85 -10.08 6.02
C ILE A 102 -14.27 -10.57 5.70
N LEU A 103 -14.49 -11.87 5.68
CA LEU A 103 -15.80 -12.46 5.47
C LEU A 103 -16.79 -12.09 6.61
N LEU A 104 -16.33 -12.12 7.86
CA LEU A 104 -17.13 -11.67 9.02
C LEU A 104 -17.54 -10.20 8.87
N ALA A 105 -16.58 -9.33 8.56
CA ALA A 105 -16.82 -7.91 8.35
C ALA A 105 -17.80 -7.63 7.20
N SER A 106 -17.82 -8.48 6.17
CA SER A 106 -18.73 -8.34 5.03
C SER A 106 -20.17 -8.76 5.31
N LYS A 107 -20.40 -9.58 6.34
CA LYS A 107 -21.73 -10.14 6.70
C LYS A 107 -22.52 -9.28 7.66
N THR A 108 -21.94 -8.23 8.21
CA THR A 108 -22.60 -7.40 9.22
C THR A 108 -22.39 -5.91 8.96
N ILE A 109 -23.41 -5.11 9.30
CA ILE A 109 -23.33 -3.65 9.34
C ILE A 109 -23.12 -3.14 10.78
N ASP A 110 -23.17 -4.01 11.79
CA ASP A 110 -22.89 -3.64 13.18
C ASP A 110 -21.40 -3.31 13.34
N GLN A 111 -21.12 -2.04 13.58
CA GLN A 111 -19.74 -1.53 13.70
C GLN A 111 -18.98 -2.13 14.90
N ASN A 112 -19.70 -2.58 15.94
CA ASN A 112 -19.09 -3.21 17.12
C ASN A 112 -18.56 -4.62 16.81
N ILE A 113 -19.02 -5.24 15.75
CA ILE A 113 -18.53 -6.53 15.25
C ILE A 113 -17.57 -6.29 14.07
N ARG A 114 -17.97 -5.42 13.16
CA ARG A 114 -17.30 -5.19 11.88
C ARG A 114 -15.93 -4.57 12.05
N MET A 115 -15.80 -3.47 12.79
CA MET A 115 -14.52 -2.77 12.95
C MET A 115 -13.47 -3.63 13.67
N PRO A 116 -13.77 -4.32 14.79
CA PRO A 116 -12.81 -5.25 15.36
C PRO A 116 -12.37 -6.38 14.44
N ALA A 117 -13.23 -6.89 13.56
CA ALA A 117 -12.86 -7.89 12.56
C ALA A 117 -11.85 -7.31 11.54
N LEU A 118 -12.11 -6.09 11.03
CA LEU A 118 -11.19 -5.41 10.12
C LEU A 118 -9.82 -5.10 10.78
N HIS A 119 -9.80 -4.68 12.05
CA HIS A 119 -8.55 -4.46 12.79
C HIS A 119 -7.75 -5.75 12.99
N ARG A 120 -8.42 -6.90 13.26
CA ARG A 120 -7.71 -8.20 13.34
C ARG A 120 -7.16 -8.63 11.99
N ALA A 121 -7.91 -8.41 10.91
CA ALA A 121 -7.40 -8.66 9.57
C ALA A 121 -6.18 -7.77 9.25
N GLU A 122 -6.24 -6.48 9.56
CA GLU A 122 -5.12 -5.56 9.38
C GLU A 122 -3.90 -6.00 10.19
N LYS A 123 -4.08 -6.40 11.45
CA LYS A 123 -3.00 -6.92 12.28
C LYS A 123 -2.33 -8.15 11.66
N ILE A 124 -3.12 -9.11 11.18
CA ILE A 124 -2.57 -10.30 10.50
C ILE A 124 -1.73 -9.87 9.29
N LEU A 125 -2.24 -8.97 8.45
CA LEU A 125 -1.60 -8.56 7.20
C LEU A 125 -0.29 -7.79 7.42
N ILE A 126 -0.24 -6.93 8.44
CA ILE A 126 0.87 -5.98 8.65
C ILE A 126 1.84 -6.49 9.71
N GLU A 127 1.33 -6.94 10.86
CA GLU A 127 2.19 -7.29 12.00
C GLU A 127 2.59 -8.76 12.02
N ASP A 128 1.61 -9.67 11.83
CA ASP A 128 1.86 -11.08 12.03
C ASP A 128 2.55 -11.72 10.81
N GLU A 129 2.17 -11.31 9.59
CA GLU A 129 2.65 -11.89 8.32
C GLU A 129 3.52 -10.92 7.49
N ALA A 130 3.56 -9.63 7.86
CA ALA A 130 4.35 -8.59 7.19
C ALA A 130 4.21 -8.58 5.65
N VAL A 131 3.01 -8.82 5.14
CA VAL A 131 2.72 -8.89 3.69
C VAL A 131 2.88 -7.54 3.02
N ILE A 132 2.55 -6.47 3.76
CA ILE A 132 2.72 -5.08 3.33
C ILE A 132 3.42 -4.26 4.41
N ILE A 133 4.17 -3.28 3.96
CA ILE A 133 4.84 -2.28 4.82
C ILE A 133 4.25 -0.92 4.45
N PRO A 134 3.25 -0.41 5.20
CA PRO A 134 2.69 0.91 4.98
C PRO A 134 3.74 1.98 5.26
N ILE A 135 3.95 2.92 4.34
CA ILE A 135 4.97 3.96 4.49
C ILE A 135 4.31 5.30 4.78
N TYR A 136 3.36 5.74 3.95
CA TYR A 136 2.64 7.00 4.15
C TYR A 136 1.33 7.05 3.37
N TYR A 137 0.46 7.97 3.77
CA TYR A 137 -0.71 8.35 2.98
C TYR A 137 -0.33 9.50 2.05
N TYR A 138 -0.48 9.27 0.75
CA TYR A 138 -0.20 10.29 -0.24
C TYR A 138 -1.29 11.35 -0.26
N GLU A 139 -0.90 12.60 0.00
CA GLU A 139 -1.76 13.76 -0.15
C GLU A 139 -1.17 14.65 -1.26
N PRO A 140 -1.83 14.76 -2.43
CA PRO A 140 -1.30 15.54 -3.54
C PRO A 140 -1.31 17.04 -3.18
N PRO A 141 -0.20 17.75 -3.37
CA PRO A 141 -0.19 19.19 -3.22
C PRO A 141 -1.07 19.84 -4.30
N VAL A 142 -1.89 20.80 -3.89
CA VAL A 142 -2.81 21.49 -4.80
C VAL A 142 -2.54 22.99 -4.80
N LEU A 143 -2.25 23.52 -5.97
CA LEU A 143 -2.17 24.96 -6.19
C LEU A 143 -3.47 25.43 -6.84
N LYS A 144 -4.23 26.26 -6.13
CA LYS A 144 -5.51 26.82 -6.60
C LYS A 144 -5.46 28.34 -6.65
N SER A 145 -5.89 28.93 -7.77
CA SER A 145 -6.08 30.38 -7.85
C SER A 145 -7.09 30.85 -6.80
N PRO A 146 -6.85 31.97 -6.08
CA PRO A 146 -7.82 32.56 -5.17
C PRO A 146 -9.15 32.91 -5.83
N LYS A 147 -9.13 33.19 -7.13
CA LYS A 147 -10.32 33.49 -7.94
C LYS A 147 -11.18 32.25 -8.26
N LEU A 148 -10.63 31.05 -8.17
CA LEU A 148 -11.38 29.81 -8.42
C LEU A 148 -12.19 29.45 -7.17
N LYS A 149 -13.50 29.54 -7.28
CA LYS A 149 -14.46 29.29 -6.20
C LYS A 149 -15.20 27.97 -6.40
N ASP A 150 -15.79 27.46 -5.33
CA ASP A 150 -16.66 26.28 -5.29
C ASP A 150 -16.03 25.02 -5.89
N VAL A 151 -14.75 24.82 -5.58
CA VAL A 151 -14.07 23.55 -5.81
C VAL A 151 -14.17 22.71 -4.54
N PHE A 152 -14.75 21.53 -4.65
CA PHE A 152 -14.90 20.59 -3.56
C PHE A 152 -13.86 19.49 -3.66
N TYR A 153 -13.14 19.26 -2.56
CA TYR A 153 -12.32 18.08 -2.40
C TYR A 153 -13.21 16.94 -1.88
N ILE A 154 -13.16 15.81 -2.57
CA ILE A 154 -13.83 14.59 -2.12
C ILE A 154 -12.79 13.54 -1.75
N PRO A 155 -13.08 12.62 -0.82
CA PRO A 155 -12.19 11.51 -0.50
C PRO A 155 -11.66 10.82 -1.77
N PHE A 156 -10.48 10.19 -1.68
CA PHE A 156 -9.79 9.51 -2.79
C PHE A 156 -9.05 10.44 -3.78
N ALA A 157 -8.53 11.56 -3.26
CA ALA A 157 -7.70 12.52 -4.00
C ALA A 157 -8.39 13.09 -5.27
N GLN A 158 -9.71 13.32 -5.20
CA GLN A 158 -10.49 13.85 -6.33
C GLN A 158 -11.00 15.26 -6.04
N TYR A 159 -10.93 16.11 -7.06
CA TYR A 159 -11.51 17.44 -7.02
C TYR A 159 -12.75 17.49 -7.92
N LYS A 160 -13.84 18.02 -7.39
CA LYS A 160 -15.09 18.20 -8.10
C LYS A 160 -15.25 19.66 -8.50
N PHE A 161 -15.33 19.90 -9.80
CA PHE A 161 -15.45 21.24 -10.41
C PHE A 161 -16.84 21.54 -10.94
N SER A 162 -17.83 20.69 -10.70
CA SER A 162 -19.16 20.80 -11.29
C SER A 162 -19.88 22.13 -10.99
N TYR A 163 -19.51 22.79 -9.90
CA TYR A 163 -20.09 24.05 -9.47
C TYR A 163 -19.08 25.22 -9.44
N SER A 164 -17.85 24.94 -9.89
CA SER A 164 -16.77 25.92 -9.78
C SER A 164 -16.90 27.01 -10.81
N TYR A 165 -16.50 28.22 -10.41
CA TYR A 165 -16.49 29.41 -11.28
C TYR A 165 -15.25 30.27 -10.97
N LEU A 166 -14.93 31.18 -11.90
CA LEU A 166 -13.89 32.18 -11.70
C LEU A 166 -14.54 33.50 -11.28
N GLU A 167 -14.18 33.97 -10.10
CA GLU A 167 -14.53 35.30 -9.63
C GLU A 167 -13.78 36.35 -10.46
N LYS A 168 -14.51 37.37 -10.95
CA LYS A 168 -13.96 38.42 -11.82
C LYS A 168 -13.02 39.37 -11.07
#